data_48df6cbca86557ddb99a115e449898dd
#
_entry.id   48df6cbca86557ddb99a115e449898dd
#
_cell.length_a   1.000
_cell.length_b   1.000
_cell.length_c   1.000
_cell.angle_alpha   90.00
_cell.angle_beta   90.00
_cell.angle_gamma   90.00
#
_symmetry.space_group_name_H-M   'P 1'
#
loop_
_entity.id
_entity.type
_entity.pdbx_description
1 polymer ?
#
loop_
_entity_poly.entity_id
_entity_poly.type
_entity_poly.pdbx_seq_one_letter_code
_entity_poly.pdbx_strand_id
1 'polypeptide(L)'
;MKNSEHENEYQKAYSEFIKINFSEKILNKIPSIKMPTPTANGVTASVIKYCTFRGWHAERVNVTGRQKYDHKQKKMVWIKTNSRRGSADIHAIIEGKAVMIEVKVGKDRMSDKQKEYAESVRRAGGEYHIIHSFDDFYNYLKSKNLLTI
;
A
#
# COMPACT_ATOMS: atom_id res chain seq x y z
N MET A 1 7.96 15.43 -20.71
CA MET A 1 6.57 15.18 -20.25
C MET A 1 6.42 15.75 -18.86
N LYS A 2 5.36 16.52 -18.59
CA LYS A 2 5.09 17.01 -17.23
C LYS A 2 4.58 15.81 -16.41
N ASN A 3 5.14 15.59 -15.23
CA ASN A 3 4.65 14.59 -14.29
C ASN A 3 3.21 14.94 -13.87
N SER A 4 2.40 13.93 -13.54
CA SER A 4 1.07 14.18 -12.97
C SER A 4 1.18 14.85 -11.59
N GLU A 5 0.11 15.51 -11.13
CA GLU A 5 0.05 16.10 -9.78
C GLU A 5 0.44 15.06 -8.73
N HIS A 6 -0.08 13.85 -8.85
CA HIS A 6 0.15 12.76 -7.91
C HIS A 6 1.60 12.25 -7.91
N GLU A 7 2.25 12.23 -9.06
CA GLU A 7 3.67 11.87 -9.19
C GLU A 7 4.56 12.93 -8.55
N ASN A 8 4.22 14.21 -8.73
CA ASN A 8 4.94 15.32 -8.10
C ASN A 8 4.84 15.24 -6.56
N GLU A 9 3.65 14.96 -6.02
CA GLU A 9 3.44 14.80 -4.59
C GLU A 9 4.16 13.56 -4.02
N TYR A 10 4.18 12.47 -4.77
CA TYR A 10 4.95 11.29 -4.39
C TYR A 10 6.44 11.60 -4.26
N GLN A 11 7.00 12.33 -5.21
CA GLN A 11 8.40 12.75 -5.19
C GLN A 11 8.69 13.79 -4.11
N LYS A 12 7.77 14.70 -3.86
CA LYS A 12 7.88 15.69 -2.79
C LYS A 12 7.93 15.00 -1.42
N ALA A 13 7.00 14.07 -1.15
CA ALA A 13 6.99 13.30 0.10
C ALA A 13 8.30 12.52 0.30
N TYR A 14 8.84 11.93 -0.76
CA TYR A 14 10.16 11.29 -0.70
C TYR A 14 11.28 12.27 -0.39
N SER A 15 11.28 13.45 -1.03
CA SER A 15 12.31 14.47 -0.81
C SER A 15 12.31 15.00 0.63
N GLU A 16 11.14 15.17 1.21
CA GLU A 16 10.98 15.55 2.61
C GLU A 16 11.46 14.44 3.56
N PHE A 17 11.09 13.19 3.27
CA PHE A 17 11.51 12.02 4.02
C PHE A 17 13.05 11.90 4.06
N ILE A 18 13.74 12.04 2.93
CA ILE A 18 15.21 11.93 2.90
C ILE A 18 15.89 13.07 3.63
N LYS A 19 15.35 14.30 3.59
CA LYS A 19 15.88 15.44 4.34
C LYS A 19 15.79 15.25 5.85
N ILE A 20 14.73 14.62 6.33
CA ILE A 20 14.52 14.35 7.76
C ILE A 20 15.44 13.21 8.25
N ASN A 21 15.63 12.18 7.44
CA ASN A 21 16.25 10.93 7.88
C ASN A 21 17.73 10.80 7.54
N PHE A 22 18.29 11.69 6.70
CA PHE A 22 19.67 11.60 6.24
C PHE A 22 20.42 12.92 6.42
N SER A 23 21.72 12.84 6.71
CA SER A 23 22.56 14.03 6.83
C SER A 23 22.77 14.72 5.48
N GLU A 24 22.96 16.04 5.49
CA GLU A 24 23.21 16.84 4.27
C GLU A 24 24.36 16.32 3.41
N LYS A 25 25.39 15.76 4.04
CA LYS A 25 26.58 15.22 3.35
C LYS A 25 26.28 14.10 2.34
N ILE A 26 25.16 13.40 2.52
CA ILE A 26 24.78 12.26 1.68
C ILE A 26 23.55 12.53 0.82
N LEU A 27 22.82 13.63 1.05
CA LEU A 27 21.60 13.93 0.29
C LEU A 27 21.83 13.92 -1.23
N ASN A 28 22.94 14.50 -1.69
CA ASN A 28 23.28 14.54 -3.11
C ASN A 28 23.65 13.17 -3.72
N LYS A 29 23.86 12.16 -2.87
CA LYS A 29 24.19 10.78 -3.28
C LYS A 29 22.98 9.87 -3.30
N ILE A 30 21.85 10.32 -2.74
CA ILE A 30 20.60 9.56 -2.71
C ILE A 30 19.92 9.72 -4.06
N PRO A 31 19.64 8.61 -4.80
CA PRO A 31 19.01 8.70 -6.10
C PRO A 31 17.57 9.20 -5.99
N SER A 32 17.11 9.86 -7.04
CA SER A 32 15.68 10.18 -7.17
C SER A 32 14.85 8.90 -7.24
N ILE A 33 13.64 8.96 -6.71
CA ILE A 33 12.70 7.83 -6.78
C ILE A 33 11.75 8.02 -7.97
N LYS A 34 11.43 6.92 -8.63
CA LYS A 34 10.33 6.87 -9.60
C LYS A 34 9.12 6.20 -8.97
N MET A 35 7.94 6.69 -9.32
CA MET A 35 6.72 6.00 -8.93
C MET A 35 6.68 4.61 -9.57
N PRO A 36 6.33 3.56 -8.81
CA PRO A 36 6.17 2.22 -9.36
C PRO A 36 5.12 2.16 -10.49
N THR A 37 5.26 1.15 -11.35
CA THR A 37 4.35 0.92 -12.48
C THR A 37 2.88 0.75 -12.03
N PRO A 38 1.88 1.07 -12.88
CA PRO A 38 0.45 1.00 -12.52
C PRO A 38 -0.11 -0.43 -12.57
N THR A 39 0.66 -1.41 -12.16
CA THR A 39 0.22 -2.79 -11.90
C THR A 39 -0.28 -2.93 -10.47
N ALA A 40 -1.04 -3.97 -10.14
CA ALA A 40 -1.50 -4.21 -8.77
C ALA A 40 -0.34 -4.20 -7.76
N ASN A 41 0.77 -4.86 -8.07
CA ASN A 41 1.97 -4.85 -7.23
C ASN A 41 2.62 -3.46 -7.16
N GLY A 42 2.64 -2.72 -8.27
CA GLY A 42 3.20 -1.37 -8.32
C GLY A 42 2.34 -0.37 -7.53
N VAL A 43 1.02 -0.43 -7.65
CA VAL A 43 0.09 0.40 -6.85
C VAL A 43 0.25 0.09 -5.36
N THR A 44 0.27 -1.19 -4.97
CA THR A 44 0.53 -1.61 -3.59
C THR A 44 1.86 -1.05 -3.08
N ALA A 45 2.92 -1.16 -3.86
CA ALA A 45 4.25 -0.67 -3.48
C ALA A 45 4.28 0.86 -3.36
N SER A 46 3.62 1.61 -4.26
CA SER A 46 3.58 3.07 -4.20
C SER A 46 2.83 3.58 -2.97
N VAL A 47 1.70 2.95 -2.63
CA VAL A 47 0.93 3.30 -1.42
C VAL A 47 1.75 3.07 -0.15
N ILE A 48 2.37 1.91 0.00
CA ILE A 48 3.18 1.58 1.18
C ILE A 48 4.37 2.53 1.32
N LYS A 49 5.09 2.79 0.22
CA LYS A 49 6.21 3.74 0.24
C LYS A 49 5.76 5.16 0.58
N TYR A 50 4.65 5.62 -0.01
CA TYR A 50 4.12 6.93 0.30
C TYR A 50 3.75 7.06 1.77
N CYS A 51 3.07 6.06 2.35
CA CYS A 51 2.80 6.03 3.79
C CYS A 51 4.09 6.14 4.62
N THR A 52 5.13 5.37 4.22
CA THR A 52 6.44 5.45 4.89
C THR A 52 7.04 6.88 4.81
N PHE A 53 6.96 7.54 3.65
CA PHE A 53 7.47 8.90 3.47
C PHE A 53 6.73 9.92 4.33
N ARG A 54 5.44 9.67 4.58
CA ARG A 54 4.59 10.49 5.45
C ARG A 54 4.73 10.16 6.95
N GLY A 55 5.55 9.18 7.31
CA GLY A 55 5.69 8.71 8.69
C GLY A 55 4.50 7.88 9.18
N TRP A 56 3.65 7.40 8.29
CA TRP A 56 2.53 6.51 8.61
C TRP A 56 2.97 5.06 8.54
N HIS A 57 2.23 4.18 9.23
CA HIS A 57 2.46 2.76 9.12
C HIS A 57 1.63 2.17 7.97
N ALA A 58 2.25 1.33 7.14
CA ALA A 58 1.54 0.52 6.16
C ALA A 58 2.33 -0.76 5.87
N GLU A 59 1.61 -1.87 5.76
CA GLU A 59 2.19 -3.16 5.43
C GLU A 59 1.34 -3.91 4.41
N ARG A 60 2.00 -4.73 3.60
CA ARG A 60 1.32 -5.64 2.69
C ARG A 60 0.86 -6.88 3.43
N VAL A 61 -0.42 -7.21 3.28
CA VAL A 61 -0.98 -8.46 3.81
C VAL A 61 -0.94 -9.54 2.74
N ASN A 62 -0.25 -10.62 3.01
CA ASN A 62 -0.16 -11.74 2.08
C ASN A 62 -1.29 -12.74 2.35
N VAL A 63 -2.37 -12.66 1.59
CA VAL A 63 -3.56 -13.52 1.73
C VAL A 63 -3.50 -14.79 0.90
N THR A 64 -2.55 -14.89 -0.01
CA THR A 64 -2.34 -16.09 -0.84
C THR A 64 -1.22 -16.93 -0.26
N GLY A 65 -1.46 -18.24 -0.16
CA GLY A 65 -0.41 -19.20 0.14
C GLY A 65 0.70 -19.16 -0.93
N ARG A 66 1.81 -19.78 -0.65
CA ARG A 66 2.95 -19.89 -1.58
C ARG A 66 3.38 -21.33 -1.75
N GLN A 67 3.89 -21.65 -2.92
CA GLN A 67 4.60 -22.90 -3.13
C GLN A 67 6.00 -22.83 -2.53
N LYS A 68 6.41 -23.86 -1.82
CA LYS A 68 7.76 -24.05 -1.32
C LYS A 68 8.21 -25.46 -1.62
N TYR A 69 9.46 -25.63 -2.00
CA TYR A 69 10.04 -26.95 -2.15
C TYR A 69 10.33 -27.57 -0.76
N ASP A 70 9.74 -28.73 -0.49
CA ASP A 70 10.00 -29.52 0.72
C ASP A 70 11.13 -30.51 0.42
N HIS A 71 12.29 -30.26 1.00
CA HIS A 71 13.48 -31.11 0.81
C HIS A 71 13.32 -32.51 1.40
N LYS A 72 12.47 -32.68 2.44
CA LYS A 72 12.19 -34.00 3.03
C LYS A 72 11.28 -34.85 2.12
N GLN A 73 10.25 -34.24 1.60
CA GLN A 73 9.29 -34.90 0.70
C GLN A 73 9.71 -34.86 -0.77
N LYS A 74 10.80 -34.16 -1.11
CA LYS A 74 11.33 -33.97 -2.48
C LYS A 74 10.27 -33.50 -3.49
N LYS A 75 9.36 -32.62 -3.06
CA LYS A 75 8.26 -32.08 -3.90
C LYS A 75 7.90 -30.65 -3.52
N MET A 76 7.19 -29.97 -4.43
CA MET A 76 6.57 -28.69 -4.14
C MET A 76 5.35 -28.90 -3.23
N VAL A 77 5.31 -28.18 -2.11
CA VAL A 77 4.18 -28.16 -1.18
C VAL A 77 3.58 -26.77 -1.11
N TRP A 78 2.27 -26.72 -0.91
CA TRP A 78 1.56 -25.45 -0.74
C TRP A 78 1.55 -25.07 0.73
N ILE A 79 2.14 -23.92 1.05
CA ILE A 79 2.07 -23.34 2.40
C ILE A 79 0.91 -22.34 2.42
N LYS A 80 -0.06 -22.62 3.26
CA LYS A 80 -1.18 -21.72 3.53
C LYS A 80 -0.68 -20.48 4.27
N THR A 81 -1.28 -19.33 3.98
CA THR A 81 -1.10 -18.12 4.81
C THR A 81 -1.94 -18.21 6.08
N ASN A 82 -1.50 -17.52 7.13
CA ASN A 82 -2.28 -17.35 8.36
C ASN A 82 -3.23 -16.15 8.29
N SER A 83 -3.22 -15.40 7.18
CA SER A 83 -4.11 -14.26 6.99
C SER A 83 -5.56 -14.70 6.84
N ARG A 84 -6.48 -13.91 7.41
CA ARG A 84 -7.92 -14.14 7.26
C ARG A 84 -8.31 -14.03 5.78
N ARG A 85 -9.11 -14.97 5.29
CA ARG A 85 -9.65 -14.92 3.93
C ARG A 85 -10.41 -13.61 3.71
N GLY A 86 -10.15 -12.97 2.58
CA GLY A 86 -10.78 -11.70 2.21
C GLY A 86 -10.13 -10.48 2.86
N SER A 87 -9.04 -10.63 3.62
CA SER A 87 -8.27 -9.48 4.10
C SER A 87 -7.84 -8.58 2.95
N ALA A 88 -7.81 -7.27 3.20
CA ALA A 88 -7.31 -6.29 2.25
C ALA A 88 -5.81 -6.48 1.95
N ASP A 89 -5.36 -6.01 0.80
CA ASP A 89 -3.97 -6.11 0.35
C ASP A 89 -2.99 -5.31 1.22
N ILE A 90 -3.45 -4.19 1.79
CA ILE A 90 -2.66 -3.30 2.63
C ILE A 90 -3.41 -3.01 3.92
N HIS A 91 -2.72 -3.16 5.04
CA HIS A 91 -3.15 -2.65 6.33
C HIS A 91 -2.33 -1.41 6.66
N ALA A 92 -2.97 -0.31 6.98
CA ALA A 92 -2.32 0.94 7.29
C ALA A 92 -2.89 1.59 8.56
N ILE A 93 -2.06 2.38 9.22
CA ILE A 93 -2.46 3.32 10.26
C ILE A 93 -2.10 4.72 9.75
N ILE A 94 -3.11 5.49 9.42
CA ILE A 94 -2.98 6.83 8.84
C ILE A 94 -3.64 7.80 9.81
N GLU A 95 -2.85 8.73 10.37
CA GLU A 95 -3.31 9.71 11.36
C GLU A 95 -4.12 9.06 12.50
N GLY A 96 -3.59 7.95 13.03
CA GLY A 96 -4.20 7.20 14.13
C GLY A 96 -5.42 6.35 13.78
N LYS A 97 -5.82 6.30 12.50
CA LYS A 97 -6.95 5.48 12.03
C LYS A 97 -6.48 4.21 11.34
N ALA A 98 -7.12 3.10 11.64
CA ALA A 98 -6.93 1.84 10.91
C ALA A 98 -7.61 1.94 9.54
N VAL A 99 -6.82 1.86 8.48
CA VAL A 99 -7.27 1.95 7.08
C VAL A 99 -6.85 0.70 6.35
N MET A 100 -7.82 -0.07 5.89
CA MET A 100 -7.61 -1.28 5.09
C MET A 100 -7.82 -0.93 3.61
N ILE A 101 -6.86 -1.24 2.77
CA ILE A 101 -6.86 -0.85 1.36
C ILE A 101 -6.79 -2.10 0.50
N GLU A 102 -7.79 -2.28 -0.34
CA GLU A 102 -7.85 -3.32 -1.37
C GLU A 102 -7.48 -2.73 -2.72
N VAL A 103 -6.56 -3.36 -3.42
CA VAL A 103 -6.09 -2.91 -4.74
C VAL A 103 -6.76 -3.74 -5.84
N LYS A 104 -7.56 -3.08 -6.67
CA LYS A 104 -8.30 -3.69 -7.79
C LYS A 104 -7.89 -3.04 -9.10
N VAL A 105 -7.04 -3.69 -9.87
CA VAL A 105 -6.58 -3.18 -11.18
C VAL A 105 -7.35 -3.84 -12.32
N GLY A 106 -7.79 -3.03 -13.28
CA GLY A 106 -8.53 -3.51 -14.45
C GLY A 106 -9.95 -3.96 -14.11
N LYS A 107 -10.33 -5.19 -14.48
CA LYS A 107 -11.69 -5.74 -14.32
C LYS A 107 -11.90 -6.53 -13.02
N ASP A 108 -10.95 -6.49 -12.11
CA ASP A 108 -11.02 -7.24 -10.85
C ASP A 108 -12.14 -6.71 -9.95
N ARG A 109 -12.86 -7.62 -9.28
CA ARG A 109 -14.01 -7.31 -8.42
C ARG A 109 -13.84 -7.93 -7.04
N MET A 110 -14.52 -7.35 -6.06
CA MET A 110 -14.55 -7.91 -4.71
C MET A 110 -15.27 -9.25 -4.67
N SER A 111 -14.63 -10.22 -4.00
CA SER A 111 -15.28 -11.47 -3.60
C SER A 111 -16.22 -11.23 -2.40
N ASP A 112 -17.13 -12.18 -2.14
CA ASP A 112 -18.03 -12.08 -0.98
C ASP A 112 -17.25 -12.09 0.35
N LYS A 113 -16.14 -12.82 0.42
CA LYS A 113 -15.26 -12.81 1.60
C LYS A 113 -14.59 -11.44 1.83
N GLN A 114 -14.23 -10.73 0.77
CA GLN A 114 -13.72 -9.36 0.88
C GLN A 114 -14.81 -8.39 1.34
N LYS A 115 -16.05 -8.55 0.87
CA LYS A 115 -17.20 -7.75 1.33
C LYS A 115 -17.47 -7.96 2.82
N GLU A 116 -17.53 -9.22 3.27
CA GLU A 116 -17.69 -9.59 4.70
C GLU A 116 -16.57 -8.98 5.56
N TYR A 117 -15.32 -9.04 5.07
CA TYR A 117 -14.18 -8.45 5.77
C TYR A 117 -14.29 -6.92 5.85
N ALA A 118 -14.61 -6.26 4.74
CA ALA A 118 -14.80 -4.81 4.68
C ALA A 118 -15.86 -4.33 5.68
N GLU A 119 -16.98 -5.05 5.77
CA GLU A 119 -18.04 -4.74 6.71
C GLU A 119 -17.63 -4.95 8.18
N SER A 120 -16.87 -6.01 8.43
CA SER A 120 -16.28 -6.26 9.76
C SER A 120 -15.36 -5.12 10.20
N VAL A 121 -14.50 -4.62 9.28
CA VAL A 121 -13.60 -3.48 9.54
C VAL A 121 -14.40 -2.22 9.88
N ARG A 122 -15.42 -1.90 9.07
CA ARG A 122 -16.25 -0.70 9.28
C ARG A 122 -17.02 -0.75 10.60
N ARG A 123 -17.58 -1.91 10.96
CA ARG A 123 -18.26 -2.10 12.27
C ARG A 123 -17.33 -1.90 13.45
N ALA A 124 -16.05 -2.23 13.28
CA ALA A 124 -15.03 -2.03 14.31
C ALA A 124 -14.48 -0.60 14.37
N GLY A 125 -14.99 0.33 13.54
CA GLY A 125 -14.56 1.73 13.50
C GLY A 125 -13.35 2.00 12.59
N GLY A 126 -12.88 1.01 11.85
CA GLY A 126 -11.87 1.18 10.82
C GLY A 126 -12.45 1.66 9.47
N GLU A 127 -11.57 2.08 8.58
CA GLU A 127 -11.93 2.43 7.21
C GLU A 127 -11.52 1.30 6.25
N TYR A 128 -12.31 1.08 5.21
CA TYR A 128 -11.99 0.13 4.13
C TYR A 128 -12.20 0.80 2.79
N HIS A 129 -11.14 0.85 1.99
CA HIS A 129 -11.13 1.50 0.69
C HIS A 129 -10.70 0.55 -0.42
N ILE A 130 -11.34 0.69 -1.56
CA ILE A 130 -10.92 0.07 -2.82
C ILE A 130 -10.25 1.14 -3.64
N ILE A 131 -9.06 0.86 -4.12
CA ILE A 131 -8.32 1.73 -5.02
C ILE A 131 -7.95 0.99 -6.31
N HIS A 132 -7.97 1.69 -7.43
CA HIS A 132 -7.58 1.16 -8.74
C HIS A 132 -6.20 1.69 -9.18
N SER A 133 -5.75 2.77 -8.54
CA SER A 133 -4.50 3.45 -8.85
C SER A 133 -3.95 4.16 -7.61
N PHE A 134 -2.73 4.66 -7.70
CA PHE A 134 -2.19 5.56 -6.67
C PHE A 134 -2.99 6.86 -6.61
N ASP A 135 -3.52 7.33 -7.73
CA ASP A 135 -4.34 8.54 -7.80
C ASP A 135 -5.62 8.42 -6.95
N ASP A 136 -6.26 7.24 -6.95
CA ASP A 136 -7.42 6.99 -6.08
C ASP A 136 -7.04 7.09 -4.60
N PHE A 137 -5.90 6.54 -4.22
CA PHE A 137 -5.39 6.66 -2.86
C PHE A 137 -5.09 8.12 -2.49
N TYR A 138 -4.42 8.85 -3.37
CA TYR A 138 -4.13 10.27 -3.17
C TYR A 138 -5.41 11.11 -3.01
N ASN A 139 -6.39 10.88 -3.87
CA ASN A 139 -7.70 11.54 -3.79
C ASN A 139 -8.45 11.21 -2.50
N TYR A 140 -8.35 9.96 -2.02
CA TYR A 140 -8.85 9.59 -0.71
C TYR A 140 -8.20 10.44 0.40
N LEU A 141 -6.87 10.54 0.44
CA LEU A 141 -6.17 11.37 1.41
C LEU A 141 -6.59 12.84 1.34
N LYS A 142 -6.75 13.37 0.12
CA LYS A 142 -7.21 14.75 -0.12
C LYS A 142 -8.62 14.98 0.43
N SER A 143 -9.54 14.03 0.20
CA SER A 143 -10.92 14.09 0.70
C SER A 143 -11.01 14.09 2.23
N LYS A 144 -10.01 13.54 2.91
CA LYS A 144 -9.89 13.48 4.36
C LYS A 144 -9.06 14.61 4.97
N ASN A 145 -8.58 15.57 4.14
CA ASN A 145 -7.66 16.62 4.55
C ASN A 145 -6.36 16.12 5.20
N LEU A 146 -5.88 14.95 4.77
CA LEU A 146 -4.68 14.31 5.33
C LEU A 146 -3.39 14.70 4.60
N LEU A 147 -3.47 15.58 3.61
CA LEU A 147 -2.32 16.04 2.83
C LEU A 147 -1.73 17.35 3.35
N THR A 148 -2.31 17.94 4.36
CA THR A 148 -1.79 19.17 5.01
C THR A 148 -0.57 18.82 5.83
N ILE A 149 0.52 19.53 5.58
CA ILE A 149 1.76 19.54 6.35
C ILE A 149 1.59 20.52 7.50
#